data_de8374395fa585553f360f98e6673fd0
#
_entry.id   de8374395fa585553f360f98e6673fd0
#
_cell.length_a   1.000
_cell.length_b   1.000
_cell.length_c   1.000
_cell.angle_alpha   90.00
_cell.angle_beta   90.00
_cell.angle_gamma   90.00
#
_symmetry.space_group_name_H-M   'P 1'
#
loop_
_entity.id
_entity.type
_entity.pdbx_description
1 polymer ?
#
loop_
_entity_poly.entity_id
_entity_poly.type
_entity_poly.pdbx_seq_one_letter_code
_entity_poly.pdbx_strand_id
1 'polypeptide(L)'
;IVEFRANGLAGDPNNIQPGSLILVPGGKKVVPVAPPPVRPGATDIPPASESGWTWPALGLLTSPFGPAHPLGIDVAAPVGTPIYAANSGQVTFVGGNPCCSYGYHVIIDHGNGYETLYAHMSTFAVESGAWVNAGDVIGYIGLTGRTTGPHVHFELRRNGVYQDPLNYLP
;
A
#
# COMPACT_ATOMS: atom_id res chain seq x y z
N ILE A 1 13.71 37.09 -3.24
CA ILE A 1 12.70 37.10 -2.14
C ILE A 1 11.39 37.31 -2.86
N VAL A 2 10.73 36.25 -3.30
CA VAL A 2 9.54 36.32 -4.15
C VAL A 2 8.35 35.88 -3.33
N GLU A 3 7.53 36.81 -3.02
CA GLU A 3 6.05 36.83 -2.88
C GLU A 3 5.35 35.53 -2.44
N PHE A 4 5.69 35.03 -1.26
CA PHE A 4 4.81 34.13 -0.52
C PHE A 4 3.49 34.78 -0.06
N ARG A 5 3.33 36.08 -0.24
CA ARG A 5 2.14 36.84 0.21
C ARG A 5 0.90 36.66 -0.67
N ALA A 6 1.05 36.17 -1.91
CA ALA A 6 -0.07 36.06 -2.84
C ALA A 6 -1.03 34.88 -2.57
N ASN A 7 -0.65 33.95 -1.71
CA ASN A 7 -1.40 32.71 -1.49
C ASN A 7 -2.19 32.66 -0.17
N GLY A 8 -2.30 33.81 0.55
CA GLY A 8 -3.05 33.84 1.80
C GLY A 8 -2.40 33.08 2.95
N LEU A 9 -1.16 32.61 2.78
CA LEU A 9 -0.37 31.98 3.84
C LEU A 9 0.20 33.08 4.75
N ALA A 10 -0.65 33.63 5.63
CA ALA A 10 -0.21 34.42 6.76
C ALA A 10 0.36 33.48 7.82
N GLY A 11 1.62 33.05 7.67
CA GLY A 11 2.24 32.12 8.62
C GLY A 11 3.63 31.66 8.21
N ASP A 12 4.20 30.80 9.01
CA ASP A 12 5.50 30.18 8.83
C ASP A 12 5.58 29.45 7.46
N PRO A 13 6.54 29.78 6.58
CA PRO A 13 6.73 29.12 5.30
C PRO A 13 7.02 27.62 5.40
N ASN A 14 7.35 27.13 6.59
CA ASN A 14 7.58 25.71 6.85
C ASN A 14 6.32 24.95 7.27
N ASN A 15 5.18 25.64 7.46
CA ASN A 15 3.92 25.01 7.85
C ASN A 15 3.00 24.80 6.64
N ILE A 16 3.43 23.99 5.68
CA ILE A 16 2.62 23.58 4.53
C ILE A 16 1.91 22.29 4.90
N GLN A 17 0.59 22.35 5.01
CA GLN A 17 -0.24 21.16 5.29
C GLN A 17 -0.34 20.28 4.02
N PRO A 18 -0.38 18.94 4.15
CA PRO A 18 -0.70 18.05 3.04
C PRO A 18 -2.03 18.45 2.39
N GLY A 19 -2.03 18.61 1.06
CA GLY A 19 -3.21 19.06 0.31
C GLY A 19 -3.31 20.57 0.10
N SER A 20 -2.39 21.38 0.64
CA SER A 20 -2.35 22.82 0.37
C SER A 20 -2.03 23.11 -1.09
N LEU A 21 -2.85 23.92 -1.75
CA LEU A 21 -2.59 24.41 -3.10
C LEU A 21 -1.55 25.53 -3.05
N ILE A 22 -0.36 25.29 -3.60
CA ILE A 22 0.68 26.31 -3.75
C ILE A 22 0.57 26.91 -5.15
N LEU A 23 0.30 28.20 -5.25
CA LEU A 23 0.31 28.92 -6.52
C LEU A 23 1.77 29.29 -6.88
N VAL A 24 2.32 28.67 -7.91
CA VAL A 24 3.63 29.07 -8.47
C VAL A 24 3.38 30.06 -9.60
N PRO A 25 3.86 31.33 -9.50
CA PRO A 25 3.72 32.30 -10.57
C PRO A 25 4.35 31.75 -11.86
N GLY A 26 3.58 31.72 -12.96
CA GLY A 26 4.03 31.15 -14.24
C GLY A 26 4.02 29.63 -14.37
N GLY A 27 3.67 28.92 -13.32
CA GLY A 27 3.44 27.47 -13.34
C GLY A 27 2.10 27.13 -13.97
N LYS A 28 2.07 26.20 -14.90
CA LYS A 28 0.81 25.57 -15.33
C LYS A 28 0.25 24.84 -14.12
N LYS A 29 -1.05 25.06 -13.82
CA LYS A 29 -1.77 24.33 -12.78
C LYS A 29 -1.72 22.85 -13.11
N VAL A 30 -0.78 22.13 -12.50
CA VAL A 30 -0.83 20.68 -12.46
C VAL A 30 -1.89 20.37 -11.39
N VAL A 31 -3.11 20.16 -11.82
CA VAL A 31 -4.10 19.50 -10.97
C VAL A 31 -3.51 18.10 -10.75
N PRO A 32 -3.29 17.65 -9.51
CA PRO A 32 -3.09 16.23 -9.29
C PRO A 32 -4.36 15.57 -9.81
N VAL A 33 -4.30 15.04 -11.02
CA VAL A 33 -5.29 14.07 -11.46
C VAL A 33 -5.07 12.92 -10.51
N ALA A 34 -6.00 12.75 -9.54
CA ALA A 34 -6.11 11.46 -8.89
C ALA A 34 -6.08 10.44 -10.02
N PRO A 35 -5.18 9.45 -9.99
CA PRO A 35 -5.22 8.42 -11.00
C PRO A 35 -6.66 7.95 -11.04
N PRO A 36 -7.29 7.84 -12.23
CA PRO A 36 -8.63 7.31 -12.33
C PRO A 36 -8.62 6.01 -11.53
N PRO A 37 -9.70 5.69 -10.80
CA PRO A 37 -9.80 4.39 -10.16
C PRO A 37 -9.59 3.38 -11.28
N VAL A 38 -8.38 2.82 -11.33
CA VAL A 38 -8.06 1.72 -12.23
C VAL A 38 -8.90 0.59 -11.67
N ARG A 39 -10.07 0.38 -12.26
CA ARG A 39 -10.69 -0.93 -12.16
C ARG A 39 -9.75 -1.82 -12.95
N PRO A 40 -8.98 -2.70 -12.31
CA PRO A 40 -8.23 -3.70 -13.04
C PRO A 40 -9.25 -4.36 -13.98
N GLY A 41 -8.91 -4.53 -15.24
CA GLY A 41 -9.66 -5.42 -16.07
C GLY A 41 -9.78 -6.75 -15.32
N ALA A 42 -10.88 -7.48 -15.50
CA ALA A 42 -11.11 -8.74 -14.77
C ALA A 42 -9.98 -9.79 -14.95
N THR A 43 -9.05 -9.53 -15.86
CA THR A 43 -7.83 -10.31 -16.13
C THR A 43 -6.63 -9.92 -15.27
N ASP A 44 -6.67 -8.75 -14.58
CA ASP A 44 -5.53 -8.22 -13.81
C ASP A 44 -5.67 -8.50 -12.30
N ILE A 45 -6.79 -9.10 -11.87
CA ILE A 45 -7.02 -9.53 -10.49
C ILE A 45 -6.41 -10.92 -10.31
N PRO A 46 -5.54 -11.13 -9.29
CA PRO A 46 -5.01 -12.45 -9.01
C PRO A 46 -6.15 -13.46 -8.75
N PRO A 47 -6.01 -14.72 -9.19
CA PRO A 47 -7.01 -15.74 -8.90
C PRO A 47 -7.18 -15.92 -7.39
N ALA A 48 -8.41 -16.13 -6.93
CA ALA A 48 -8.69 -16.45 -5.53
C ALA A 48 -8.59 -17.97 -5.29
N SER A 49 -8.13 -18.37 -4.10
CA SER A 49 -8.20 -19.73 -3.62
C SER A 49 -9.65 -20.13 -3.28
N GLU A 50 -9.92 -21.43 -3.10
CA GLU A 50 -11.23 -21.92 -2.63
C GLU A 50 -11.62 -21.31 -1.27
N SER A 51 -10.67 -20.92 -0.44
CA SER A 51 -10.86 -20.23 0.84
C SER A 51 -11.05 -18.72 0.70
N GLY A 52 -11.07 -18.18 -0.54
CA GLY A 52 -11.26 -16.75 -0.81
C GLY A 52 -10.00 -15.89 -0.70
N TRP A 53 -8.83 -16.48 -0.47
CA TRP A 53 -7.55 -15.76 -0.46
C TRP A 53 -7.02 -15.58 -1.89
N THR A 54 -6.38 -14.44 -2.14
CA THR A 54 -5.76 -14.10 -3.43
C THR A 54 -4.35 -13.51 -3.21
N TRP A 55 -3.50 -13.59 -4.24
CA TRP A 55 -2.16 -13.02 -4.18
C TRP A 55 -2.21 -11.51 -3.95
N PRO A 56 -1.30 -10.97 -3.08
CA PRO A 56 -1.26 -9.53 -2.79
C PRO A 56 -0.77 -8.69 -3.96
N ALA A 57 -0.06 -9.29 -4.92
CA ALA A 57 0.37 -8.65 -6.16
C ALA A 57 0.66 -9.71 -7.23
N LEU A 58 0.60 -9.30 -8.50
CA LEU A 58 1.11 -10.07 -9.62
C LEU A 58 2.61 -9.81 -9.74
N GLY A 59 3.42 -10.82 -9.48
CA GLY A 59 4.88 -10.68 -9.46
C GLY A 59 5.61 -11.99 -9.23
N LEU A 60 6.90 -11.89 -8.98
CA LEU A 60 7.78 -13.01 -8.69
C LEU A 60 7.95 -13.16 -7.18
N LEU A 61 7.68 -14.34 -6.63
CA LEU A 61 8.03 -14.66 -5.24
C LEU A 61 9.57 -14.68 -5.12
N THR A 62 10.12 -13.75 -4.35
CA THR A 62 11.58 -13.60 -4.17
C THR A 62 12.07 -14.06 -2.82
N SER A 63 11.21 -13.97 -1.79
CA SER A 63 11.52 -14.42 -0.43
C SER A 63 10.34 -15.23 0.11
N PRO A 64 10.45 -16.55 0.23
CA PRO A 64 9.42 -17.37 0.86
C PRO A 64 9.49 -17.26 2.39
N PHE A 65 8.37 -17.55 3.05
CA PHE A 65 8.30 -17.65 4.50
C PHE A 65 9.23 -18.78 5.02
N GLY A 66 9.97 -18.51 6.10
CA GLY A 66 10.86 -19.49 6.69
C GLY A 66 11.85 -18.89 7.69
N PRO A 67 12.86 -19.65 8.15
CA PRO A 67 13.79 -19.17 9.17
C PRO A 67 14.57 -17.91 8.78
N ALA A 68 14.86 -17.71 7.50
CA ALA A 68 15.52 -16.50 6.99
C ALA A 68 14.55 -15.33 6.78
N HIS A 69 13.25 -15.59 6.67
CA HIS A 69 12.19 -14.61 6.43
C HIS A 69 10.93 -14.97 7.25
N PRO A 70 10.97 -14.84 8.59
CA PRO A 70 9.98 -15.43 9.48
C PRO A 70 8.68 -14.64 9.62
N LEU A 71 8.57 -13.46 8.99
CA LEU A 71 7.41 -12.58 9.15
C LEU A 71 6.40 -12.73 8.00
N GLY A 72 6.85 -13.07 6.79
CA GLY A 72 5.98 -13.10 5.62
C GLY A 72 6.67 -13.58 4.36
N ILE A 73 6.20 -13.09 3.22
CA ILE A 73 6.78 -13.33 1.90
C ILE A 73 7.02 -12.02 1.17
N ASP A 74 7.96 -12.02 0.22
CA ASP A 74 8.17 -10.88 -0.68
C ASP A 74 7.79 -11.24 -2.11
N VAL A 75 6.94 -10.41 -2.71
CA VAL A 75 6.53 -10.51 -4.12
C VAL A 75 7.07 -9.30 -4.88
N ALA A 76 8.08 -9.53 -5.71
CA ALA A 76 8.74 -8.49 -6.50
C ALA A 76 7.94 -8.19 -7.76
N ALA A 77 7.72 -6.90 -8.01
CA ALA A 77 7.17 -6.36 -9.24
C ALA A 77 7.57 -4.89 -9.38
N PRO A 78 7.48 -4.27 -10.56
CA PRO A 78 7.86 -2.87 -10.78
C PRO A 78 7.15 -1.90 -9.85
N VAL A 79 7.80 -0.75 -9.54
CA VAL A 79 7.15 0.37 -8.83
C VAL A 79 5.87 0.77 -9.56
N GLY A 80 4.78 0.98 -8.81
CA GLY A 80 3.48 1.32 -9.36
C GLY A 80 2.60 0.11 -9.71
N THR A 81 3.09 -1.12 -9.57
CA THR A 81 2.25 -2.32 -9.69
C THR A 81 1.18 -2.29 -8.60
N PRO A 82 -0.11 -2.57 -8.92
CA PRO A 82 -1.17 -2.62 -7.92
C PRO A 82 -0.91 -3.67 -6.84
N ILE A 83 -1.24 -3.31 -5.60
CA ILE A 83 -1.30 -4.21 -4.44
C ILE A 83 -2.78 -4.44 -4.14
N TYR A 84 -3.17 -5.69 -3.98
CA TYR A 84 -4.54 -6.14 -3.78
C TYR A 84 -4.76 -6.61 -2.35
N ALA A 85 -5.97 -6.39 -1.82
CA ALA A 85 -6.40 -7.00 -0.58
C ALA A 85 -6.46 -8.53 -0.76
N ALA A 86 -5.68 -9.26 0.02
CA ALA A 86 -5.59 -10.73 -0.12
C ALA A 86 -6.87 -11.44 0.32
N ASN A 87 -7.71 -10.80 1.14
CA ASN A 87 -9.05 -11.24 1.48
C ASN A 87 -9.92 -10.02 1.84
N SER A 88 -11.24 -10.20 1.95
CA SER A 88 -12.16 -9.14 2.38
C SER A 88 -11.94 -8.81 3.85
N GLY A 89 -12.08 -7.52 4.21
CA GLY A 89 -11.90 -7.09 5.60
C GLY A 89 -11.95 -5.59 5.79
N GLN A 90 -11.70 -5.16 7.01
CA GLN A 90 -11.62 -3.76 7.38
C GLN A 90 -10.16 -3.30 7.43
N VAL A 91 -9.86 -2.19 6.77
CA VAL A 91 -8.56 -1.52 6.85
C VAL A 91 -8.41 -0.91 8.24
N THR A 92 -7.51 -1.44 9.04
CA THR A 92 -7.26 -0.98 10.41
C THR A 92 -6.14 0.05 10.50
N PHE A 93 -5.20 0.04 9.52
CA PHE A 93 -4.10 0.99 9.47
C PHE A 93 -3.73 1.34 8.03
N VAL A 94 -3.47 2.64 7.80
CA VAL A 94 -2.85 3.19 6.58
C VAL A 94 -1.83 4.24 6.99
N GLY A 95 -0.56 4.07 6.62
CA GLY A 95 0.47 5.03 7.00
C GLY A 95 1.87 4.45 7.02
N GLY A 96 2.69 4.96 7.94
CA GLY A 96 4.07 4.53 8.15
C GLY A 96 5.08 5.61 7.83
N ASN A 97 6.36 5.31 8.09
CA ASN A 97 7.47 6.23 7.83
C ASN A 97 8.25 5.78 6.59
N PRO A 98 8.31 6.60 5.52
CA PRO A 98 8.93 6.18 4.26
C PRO A 98 10.42 5.89 4.36
N CYS A 99 11.11 6.29 5.45
CA CYS A 99 12.54 6.03 5.63
C CYS A 99 12.86 4.67 6.23
N CYS A 100 11.93 4.03 6.91
CA CYS A 100 12.30 3.05 7.92
C CYS A 100 11.33 1.86 7.99
N SER A 101 11.85 0.66 8.39
CA SER A 101 11.07 -0.55 8.62
C SER A 101 10.18 -0.90 7.41
N TYR A 102 8.86 -1.08 7.61
CA TYR A 102 7.87 -1.37 6.58
C TYR A 102 7.65 -0.25 5.55
N GLY A 103 8.15 0.97 5.82
CA GLY A 103 7.82 2.11 4.99
C GLY A 103 6.32 2.45 5.07
N TYR A 104 5.75 2.86 3.95
CA TYR A 104 4.31 2.98 3.81
C TYR A 104 3.67 1.59 3.77
N HIS A 105 2.67 1.37 4.62
CA HIS A 105 2.02 0.07 4.71
C HIS A 105 0.53 0.20 5.07
N VAL A 106 -0.20 -0.86 4.75
CA VAL A 106 -1.62 -1.05 5.06
C VAL A 106 -1.75 -2.31 5.90
N ILE A 107 -2.66 -2.29 6.88
CA ILE A 107 -3.06 -3.47 7.66
C ILE A 107 -4.56 -3.66 7.49
N ILE A 108 -4.98 -4.91 7.28
CA ILE A 108 -6.38 -5.29 7.12
C ILE A 108 -6.72 -6.39 8.13
N ASP A 109 -7.79 -6.19 8.89
CA ASP A 109 -8.43 -7.21 9.74
C ASP A 109 -9.52 -7.92 8.93
N HIS A 110 -9.38 -9.23 8.77
CA HIS A 110 -10.30 -10.08 8.02
C HIS A 110 -11.33 -10.79 8.91
N GLY A 111 -11.30 -10.51 10.20
CA GLY A 111 -12.09 -11.23 11.19
C GLY A 111 -11.52 -12.62 11.52
N ASN A 112 -12.15 -13.30 12.49
CA ASN A 112 -11.73 -14.62 12.97
C ASN A 112 -10.24 -14.72 13.37
N GLY A 113 -9.64 -13.56 13.78
CA GLY A 113 -8.25 -13.43 14.19
C GLY A 113 -7.25 -13.37 13.04
N TYR A 114 -7.70 -13.29 11.78
CA TYR A 114 -6.82 -13.09 10.64
C TYR A 114 -6.55 -11.62 10.38
N GLU A 115 -5.27 -11.30 10.19
CA GLU A 115 -4.77 -9.97 9.83
C GLU A 115 -3.72 -10.09 8.75
N THR A 116 -3.70 -9.14 7.80
CA THR A 116 -2.63 -9.04 6.80
C THR A 116 -1.98 -7.66 6.82
N LEU A 117 -0.68 -7.63 6.50
CA LEU A 117 0.12 -6.43 6.35
C LEU A 117 0.77 -6.39 4.97
N TYR A 118 0.72 -5.21 4.34
CA TYR A 118 1.28 -4.95 3.01
C TYR A 118 2.21 -3.76 3.09
N ALA A 119 3.51 -3.97 2.90
CA ALA A 119 4.55 -2.96 3.11
C ALA A 119 5.24 -2.50 1.82
N HIS A 120 6.14 -1.52 1.99
CA HIS A 120 6.99 -0.91 0.96
C HIS A 120 6.21 -0.22 -0.16
N MET A 121 5.01 0.30 0.16
CA MET A 121 4.14 0.98 -0.79
C MET A 121 4.72 2.33 -1.24
N SER A 122 4.38 2.76 -2.45
CA SER A 122 4.60 4.13 -2.94
C SER A 122 3.45 5.06 -2.58
N THR A 123 2.21 4.58 -2.70
CA THR A 123 0.98 5.32 -2.41
C THR A 123 -0.12 4.38 -1.95
N PHE A 124 -1.12 4.92 -1.26
CA PHE A 124 -2.32 4.22 -0.81
C PHE A 124 -3.49 4.48 -1.77
N ALA A 125 -4.37 3.49 -1.91
CA ALA A 125 -5.65 3.60 -2.63
C ALA A 125 -6.85 3.48 -1.67
N VAL A 126 -6.61 3.30 -0.39
CA VAL A 126 -7.61 3.14 0.67
C VAL A 126 -7.29 4.02 1.87
N GLU A 127 -8.27 4.19 2.75
CA GLU A 127 -8.14 4.91 4.02
C GLU A 127 -8.43 3.96 5.20
N SER A 128 -7.90 4.30 6.38
CA SER A 128 -8.19 3.56 7.61
C SER A 128 -9.69 3.61 7.93
N GLY A 129 -10.26 2.48 8.33
CA GLY A 129 -11.68 2.29 8.57
C GLY A 129 -12.48 1.83 7.34
N ALA A 130 -11.93 1.91 6.12
CA ALA A 130 -12.59 1.44 4.91
C ALA A 130 -12.80 -0.10 4.94
N TRP A 131 -13.87 -0.56 4.31
CA TRP A 131 -14.06 -1.97 4.00
C TRP A 131 -13.58 -2.27 2.58
N VAL A 132 -12.86 -3.38 2.41
CA VAL A 132 -12.37 -3.86 1.11
C VAL A 132 -12.82 -5.30 0.86
N ASN A 133 -12.97 -5.66 -0.39
CA ASN A 133 -13.18 -7.04 -0.81
C ASN A 133 -11.85 -7.66 -1.26
N ALA A 134 -11.76 -8.98 -1.25
CA ALA A 134 -10.63 -9.69 -1.85
C ALA A 134 -10.43 -9.23 -3.30
N GLY A 135 -9.20 -8.88 -3.67
CA GLY A 135 -8.84 -8.36 -4.99
C GLY A 135 -9.06 -6.86 -5.20
N ASP A 136 -9.58 -6.12 -4.24
CA ASP A 136 -9.64 -4.65 -4.33
C ASP A 136 -8.22 -4.06 -4.26
N VAL A 137 -7.93 -3.03 -5.06
CA VAL A 137 -6.64 -2.32 -5.02
C VAL A 137 -6.56 -1.49 -3.75
N ILE A 138 -5.54 -1.74 -2.93
CA ILE A 138 -5.31 -1.05 -1.66
C ILE A 138 -4.12 -0.07 -1.70
N GLY A 139 -3.30 -0.16 -2.74
CA GLY A 139 -2.15 0.72 -2.95
C GLY A 139 -1.25 0.21 -4.07
N TYR A 140 -0.03 0.71 -4.12
CA TYR A 140 0.90 0.42 -5.21
C TYR A 140 2.29 0.13 -4.68
N ILE A 141 3.01 -0.81 -5.30
CA ILE A 141 4.40 -1.17 -4.96
C ILE A 141 5.29 0.07 -5.07
N GLY A 142 6.18 0.22 -4.10
CA GLY A 142 7.16 1.30 -4.01
C GLY A 142 8.54 0.82 -3.60
N LEU A 143 9.27 1.77 -2.99
CA LEU A 143 10.62 1.60 -2.45
C LEU A 143 10.74 2.25 -1.06
N THR A 144 9.63 2.41 -0.35
CA THR A 144 9.64 3.04 0.97
C THR A 144 10.05 2.05 2.05
N GLY A 145 10.64 2.55 3.13
CA GLY A 145 11.12 1.72 4.22
C GLY A 145 12.46 1.03 3.92
N ARG A 146 12.69 -0.10 4.60
CA ARG A 146 13.92 -0.87 4.45
C ARG A 146 13.75 -1.95 3.38
N THR A 147 14.12 -1.66 2.16
CA THR A 147 14.01 -2.56 1.01
C THR A 147 15.27 -2.54 0.14
N THR A 148 15.55 -3.62 -0.55
CA THR A 148 16.67 -3.74 -1.52
C THR A 148 16.22 -3.57 -2.97
N GLY A 149 14.91 -3.51 -3.22
CA GLY A 149 14.33 -3.37 -4.54
C GLY A 149 12.80 -3.30 -4.48
N PRO A 150 12.11 -3.02 -5.59
CA PRO A 150 10.65 -2.88 -5.59
C PRO A 150 9.97 -4.24 -5.39
N HIS A 151 9.20 -4.35 -4.32
CA HIS A 151 8.39 -5.51 -3.97
C HIS A 151 7.27 -5.09 -3.00
N VAL A 152 6.29 -5.94 -2.80
CA VAL A 152 5.43 -5.91 -1.62
C VAL A 152 5.92 -6.95 -0.64
N HIS A 153 6.19 -6.55 0.60
CA HIS A 153 6.33 -7.46 1.72
C HIS A 153 4.95 -7.74 2.29
N PHE A 154 4.57 -9.01 2.33
CA PHE A 154 3.23 -9.47 2.70
C PHE A 154 3.30 -10.40 3.90
N GLU A 155 2.60 -10.02 4.97
CA GLU A 155 2.45 -10.83 6.17
C GLU A 155 1.00 -11.31 6.33
N LEU A 156 0.85 -12.53 6.80
CA LEU A 156 -0.41 -13.08 7.27
C LEU A 156 -0.25 -13.52 8.72
N ARG A 157 -1.15 -13.06 9.58
CA ARG A 157 -1.16 -13.40 10.99
C ARG A 157 -2.50 -14.01 11.37
N ARG A 158 -2.46 -14.97 12.30
CA ARG A 158 -3.66 -15.51 12.93
C ARG A 158 -3.52 -15.43 14.42
N ASN A 159 -4.42 -14.70 15.09
CA ASN A 159 -4.36 -14.41 16.54
C ASN A 159 -2.99 -13.85 16.96
N GLY A 160 -2.42 -12.94 16.16
CA GLY A 160 -1.12 -12.32 16.37
C GLY A 160 0.10 -13.20 16.03
N VAL A 161 -0.09 -14.45 15.61
CA VAL A 161 0.99 -15.37 15.24
C VAL A 161 1.18 -15.37 13.73
N TYR A 162 2.42 -15.14 13.25
CA TYR A 162 2.76 -15.19 11.85
C TYR A 162 2.51 -16.58 11.25
N GLN A 163 1.89 -16.60 10.09
CA GLN A 163 1.58 -17.80 9.33
C GLN A 163 2.34 -17.76 8.01
N ASP A 164 2.65 -18.93 7.46
CA ASP A 164 3.15 -19.02 6.10
C ASP A 164 2.01 -18.69 5.11
N PRO A 165 2.08 -17.54 4.38
CA PRO A 165 1.03 -17.15 3.46
C PRO A 165 0.78 -18.16 2.34
N LEU A 166 1.80 -18.96 1.96
CA LEU A 166 1.70 -19.93 0.89
C LEU A 166 0.75 -21.10 1.22
N ASN A 167 0.38 -21.26 2.50
CA ASN A 167 -0.64 -22.23 2.91
C ASN A 167 -2.08 -21.76 2.65
N TYR A 168 -2.26 -20.48 2.26
CA TYR A 168 -3.57 -19.85 2.08
C TYR A 168 -3.78 -19.35 0.64
N LEU A 169 -2.72 -18.85 0.02
CA LEU A 169 -2.75 -18.33 -1.35
C LEU A 169 -2.95 -19.46 -2.39
N PRO A 170 -3.59 -19.16 -3.55
CA PRO A 170 -3.81 -20.15 -4.62
C PRO A 170 -2.52 -20.56 -5.34
#